data_740f5778c1d49501e57714ed90dda19d
#
_entry.id   740f5778c1d49501e57714ed90dda19d
#
_cell.length_a   1.000
_cell.length_b   1.000
_cell.length_c   1.000
_cell.angle_alpha   90.00
_cell.angle_beta   90.00
_cell.angle_gamma   90.00
#
_symmetry.space_group_name_H-M   'P 1'
#
loop_
_entity.id
_entity.type
_entity.pdbx_description
1 polymer ?
#
loop_
_entity_poly.entity_id
_entity_poly.type
_entity_poly.pdbx_seq_one_letter_code
_entity_poly.pdbx_strand_id
1 'polypeptide(L)'
;MNLYHSTINKISFIIILLSTASSQTYWVKYGWEVFKSAGDARILSLGGSAVTDFGTSVSPLFNPASSNRVGLHNFNYTHQNRLAGMINSDLIGFQINSYTRPINLILMHEGIDQIPDTRNILLDFGFDGVPGTGDIGENNGLLDDGERLDENKIKYFSQRQIGFHLSTAWEKKELTYGLALKGLNHTLGEYSAFGVGLDFGILARPWDNGQIGITIQDISTSWLVWDNGTVERFKPTIISGIAHTYAFKDLPLAINAMGNFIWELSGKNFDDDLKFENHGVKLLLGLNIIYNQMVAVRIGRNKTGTNTAGIGLSWENISLDYAFLNEPVNSGLGATHLISLSANSEWIFSYLKNI
;
A
#
# COMPACT_ATOMS: atom_id res chain seq x y z
N MET A 1 6.19 -3.42 42.89
CA MET A 1 7.03 -4.46 42.27
C MET A 1 6.25 -5.61 41.64
N ASN A 2 4.98 -5.82 41.95
CA ASN A 2 4.20 -6.96 41.44
C ASN A 2 3.46 -6.74 40.10
N LEU A 3 3.36 -5.52 39.59
CA LEU A 3 2.69 -5.24 38.30
C LEU A 3 3.59 -5.50 37.09
N TYR A 4 4.90 -5.31 37.24
CA TYR A 4 5.86 -5.55 36.15
C TYR A 4 6.05 -7.05 35.81
N HIS A 5 6.00 -7.93 36.81
CA HIS A 5 6.11 -9.37 36.56
C HIS A 5 4.89 -9.98 35.85
N SER A 6 3.69 -9.44 36.09
CA SER A 6 2.45 -9.92 35.44
C SER A 6 2.42 -9.60 33.94
N THR A 7 2.98 -8.44 33.55
CA THR A 7 2.99 -8.00 32.13
C THR A 7 4.04 -8.75 31.30
N ILE A 8 5.21 -8.97 31.88
CA ILE A 8 6.29 -9.75 31.24
C ILE A 8 5.85 -11.21 31.04
N ASN A 9 5.20 -11.81 32.01
CA ASN A 9 4.68 -13.18 31.88
C ASN A 9 3.59 -13.32 30.82
N LYS A 10 2.74 -12.30 30.62
CA LYS A 10 1.72 -12.30 29.56
C LYS A 10 2.32 -12.15 28.17
N ILE A 11 3.36 -11.32 28.02
CA ILE A 11 4.08 -11.14 26.74
C ILE A 11 4.85 -12.41 26.41
N SER A 12 5.53 -13.03 27.39
CA SER A 12 6.22 -14.31 27.20
C SER A 12 5.27 -15.44 26.85
N PHE A 13 4.06 -15.47 27.41
CA PHE A 13 3.03 -16.46 27.11
C PHE A 13 2.49 -16.30 25.69
N ILE A 14 2.31 -15.07 25.20
CA ILE A 14 1.90 -14.78 23.81
C ILE A 14 3.00 -15.21 22.81
N ILE A 15 4.28 -14.98 23.14
CA ILE A 15 5.41 -15.41 22.31
C ILE A 15 5.54 -16.94 22.26
N ILE A 16 5.27 -17.63 23.36
CA ILE A 16 5.32 -19.10 23.44
C ILE A 16 4.11 -19.73 22.70
N LEU A 17 2.93 -19.13 22.75
CA LEU A 17 1.75 -19.60 22.00
C LEU A 17 1.95 -19.50 20.47
N LEU A 18 2.71 -18.53 19.99
CA LEU A 18 3.08 -18.40 18.58
C LEU A 18 4.11 -19.44 18.12
N SER A 19 4.82 -20.13 19.04
CA SER A 19 5.89 -21.06 18.71
C SER A 19 5.48 -22.54 18.67
N THR A 20 4.26 -22.90 19.09
CA THR A 20 3.83 -24.30 19.22
C THR A 20 2.86 -24.80 18.15
N ALA A 21 2.37 -23.94 17.26
CA ALA A 21 1.64 -24.40 16.09
C ALA A 21 2.65 -24.88 15.04
N SER A 22 2.58 -26.13 14.64
CA SER A 22 3.26 -26.65 13.45
C SER A 22 2.62 -26.06 12.21
N SER A 23 2.82 -24.74 12.03
CA SER A 23 2.29 -23.98 10.90
C SER A 23 3.19 -24.16 9.70
N GLN A 24 2.61 -24.43 8.54
CA GLN A 24 3.35 -24.33 7.29
C GLN A 24 3.70 -22.86 7.07
N THR A 25 4.98 -22.55 6.99
CA THR A 25 5.46 -21.18 6.82
C THR A 25 6.00 -21.00 5.42
N TYR A 26 5.46 -20.01 4.71
CA TYR A 26 5.85 -19.69 3.35
C TYR A 26 6.40 -18.28 3.23
N TRP A 27 7.45 -18.11 2.42
CA TRP A 27 7.85 -16.80 1.92
C TRP A 27 7.00 -16.47 0.71
N VAL A 28 6.22 -15.40 0.80
CA VAL A 28 5.32 -14.97 -0.26
C VAL A 28 5.64 -13.55 -0.73
N LYS A 29 5.36 -13.27 -1.97
CA LYS A 29 5.52 -11.95 -2.58
C LYS A 29 4.24 -11.11 -2.43
N TYR A 30 3.09 -11.76 -2.44
CA TYR A 30 1.76 -11.14 -2.43
C TYR A 30 1.04 -11.47 -1.13
N GLY A 31 0.07 -10.64 -0.73
CA GLY A 31 -0.71 -10.80 0.52
C GLY A 31 -0.75 -9.54 1.38
N TRP A 32 0.18 -8.62 1.15
CA TRP A 32 0.34 -7.33 1.84
C TRP A 32 -0.05 -6.16 0.91
N GLU A 33 -0.90 -6.46 -0.10
CA GLU A 33 -1.13 -5.57 -1.25
C GLU A 33 -1.77 -4.24 -0.86
N VAL A 34 -2.64 -4.21 0.16
CA VAL A 34 -3.24 -2.96 0.64
C VAL A 34 -2.19 -1.90 1.00
N PHE A 35 -1.02 -2.29 1.53
CA PHE A 35 0.06 -1.35 1.84
C PHE A 35 0.90 -0.98 0.62
N LYS A 36 1.00 -1.86 -0.38
CA LYS A 36 1.82 -1.66 -1.58
C LYS A 36 1.11 -0.85 -2.67
N SER A 37 -0.23 -0.86 -2.64
CA SER A 37 -1.08 -0.17 -3.62
C SER A 37 -1.66 1.14 -3.09
N ALA A 38 -1.68 1.33 -1.77
CA ALA A 38 -2.23 2.52 -1.14
C ALA A 38 -1.38 3.76 -1.39
N GLY A 39 -2.05 4.90 -1.45
CA GLY A 39 -1.47 6.22 -1.58
C GLY A 39 -2.56 7.23 -1.92
N ASP A 40 -2.28 8.51 -1.69
CA ASP A 40 -3.17 9.57 -2.19
C ASP A 40 -2.94 9.87 -3.67
N ALA A 41 -3.87 10.56 -4.30
CA ALA A 41 -3.80 10.92 -5.72
C ALA A 41 -2.57 11.78 -6.03
N ARG A 42 -2.13 12.63 -5.09
CA ARG A 42 -0.93 13.45 -5.23
C ARG A 42 0.33 12.59 -5.36
N ILE A 43 0.50 11.62 -4.47
CA ILE A 43 1.68 10.74 -4.44
C ILE A 43 1.67 9.77 -5.61
N LEU A 44 0.52 9.12 -5.88
CA LEU A 44 0.46 8.11 -6.93
C LEU A 44 0.55 8.71 -8.34
N SER A 45 0.13 9.97 -8.54
CA SER A 45 0.37 10.69 -9.79
C SER A 45 1.86 10.99 -10.06
N LEU A 46 2.70 10.97 -9.03
CA LEU A 46 4.16 11.10 -9.09
C LEU A 46 4.86 9.73 -9.22
N GLY A 47 4.14 8.69 -9.66
CA GLY A 47 4.65 7.33 -9.76
C GLY A 47 4.92 6.66 -8.42
N GLY A 48 4.45 7.20 -7.29
CA GLY A 48 4.77 6.72 -5.96
C GLY A 48 6.17 7.11 -5.47
N SER A 49 6.82 8.08 -6.11
CA SER A 49 8.15 8.59 -5.73
C SER A 49 8.09 9.44 -4.46
N ALA A 50 7.77 8.84 -3.31
CA ALA A 50 7.38 9.57 -2.10
C ALA A 50 8.28 9.34 -0.88
N VAL A 51 9.41 8.65 -1.01
CA VAL A 51 10.31 8.39 0.14
C VAL A 51 10.89 9.68 0.74
N THR A 52 11.02 10.72 -0.08
CA THR A 52 11.45 12.06 0.35
C THR A 52 10.27 13.01 0.54
N ASP A 53 9.04 12.56 0.25
CA ASP A 53 7.86 13.41 0.26
C ASP A 53 7.35 13.67 1.68
N PHE A 54 6.74 14.84 1.83
CA PHE A 54 6.01 15.25 3.02
C PHE A 54 4.97 16.29 2.56
N GLY A 55 3.89 16.39 3.26
CA GLY A 55 2.87 17.40 2.92
C GLY A 55 1.45 16.91 3.14
N THR A 56 1.22 15.59 3.12
CA THR A 56 -0.07 15.01 3.48
C THR A 56 0.09 13.99 4.61
N SER A 57 -1.01 13.70 5.30
CA SER A 57 -1.06 12.65 6.31
C SER A 57 -0.88 11.23 5.74
N VAL A 58 -0.76 11.09 4.41
CA VAL A 58 -0.49 9.81 3.73
C VAL A 58 1.00 9.60 3.47
N SER A 59 1.81 10.66 3.41
CA SER A 59 3.27 10.57 3.19
C SER A 59 3.99 9.60 4.13
N PRO A 60 3.61 9.45 5.43
CA PRO A 60 4.24 8.49 6.34
C PRO A 60 4.12 7.01 5.93
N LEU A 61 3.18 6.65 5.08
CA LEU A 61 3.08 5.30 4.51
C LEU A 61 4.30 4.94 3.65
N PHE A 62 4.91 5.95 3.00
CA PHE A 62 6.09 5.78 2.15
C PHE A 62 7.39 5.96 2.92
N ASN A 63 7.39 6.83 3.94
CA ASN A 63 8.51 7.02 4.84
C ASN A 63 8.01 7.49 6.21
N PRO A 64 8.07 6.68 7.27
CA PRO A 64 7.60 7.07 8.60
C PRO A 64 8.23 8.35 9.15
N ALA A 65 9.45 8.70 8.72
CA ALA A 65 10.11 9.93 9.12
C ALA A 65 9.38 11.19 8.65
N SER A 66 8.53 11.10 7.61
CA SER A 66 7.72 12.22 7.14
C SER A 66 6.62 12.63 8.13
N SER A 67 6.27 11.81 9.11
CA SER A 67 5.33 12.17 10.18
C SER A 67 5.72 13.45 10.91
N ASN A 68 7.00 13.80 10.97
CA ASN A 68 7.46 15.05 11.58
C ASN A 68 7.22 16.30 10.72
N ARG A 69 6.73 16.14 9.50
CA ARG A 69 6.66 17.20 8.48
C ARG A 69 5.36 17.27 7.71
N VAL A 70 4.30 16.62 8.21
CA VAL A 70 2.96 16.76 7.63
C VAL A 70 2.54 18.23 7.74
N GLY A 71 2.13 18.80 6.62
CA GLY A 71 1.76 20.20 6.51
C GLY A 71 0.39 20.54 7.11
N LEU A 72 -0.18 21.65 6.66
CA LEU A 72 -1.50 22.12 7.10
C LEU A 72 -2.62 21.11 6.81
N HIS A 73 -2.52 20.37 5.70
CA HIS A 73 -3.50 19.36 5.31
C HIS A 73 -3.22 18.03 6.03
N ASN A 74 -3.50 17.99 7.31
CA ASN A 74 -3.22 16.87 8.20
C ASN A 74 -4.34 15.82 8.26
N PHE A 75 -5.43 16.00 7.49
CA PHE A 75 -6.48 15.02 7.19
C PHE A 75 -6.49 14.73 5.70
N ASN A 76 -6.63 13.47 5.33
CA ASN A 76 -6.78 13.03 3.93
C ASN A 76 -7.83 11.94 3.84
N TYR A 77 -8.67 12.01 2.81
CA TYR A 77 -9.50 10.91 2.32
C TYR A 77 -9.17 10.66 0.86
N THR A 78 -8.94 9.42 0.49
CA THR A 78 -8.70 9.00 -0.89
C THR A 78 -9.59 7.83 -1.25
N HIS A 79 -10.27 7.95 -2.40
CA HIS A 79 -10.96 6.86 -3.06
C HIS A 79 -10.21 6.47 -4.33
N GLN A 80 -10.01 5.16 -4.51
CA GLN A 80 -9.31 4.59 -5.66
C GLN A 80 -10.15 3.50 -6.30
N ASN A 81 -10.32 3.60 -7.62
CA ASN A 81 -10.96 2.61 -8.46
C ASN A 81 -9.94 2.03 -9.42
N ARG A 82 -9.69 0.73 -9.30
CA ARG A 82 -8.69 -0.01 -10.09
C ARG A 82 -9.33 -1.10 -10.92
N LEU A 83 -8.66 -1.48 -12.02
CA LEU A 83 -9.01 -2.59 -12.87
C LEU A 83 -10.47 -2.51 -13.33
N ALA A 84 -10.82 -1.35 -13.93
CA ALA A 84 -12.18 -1.06 -14.41
C ALA A 84 -13.29 -1.22 -13.34
N GLY A 85 -12.99 -0.94 -12.07
CA GLY A 85 -13.94 -1.01 -10.97
C GLY A 85 -14.00 -2.33 -10.22
N MET A 86 -13.21 -3.32 -10.61
CA MET A 86 -13.16 -4.59 -9.89
C MET A 86 -12.57 -4.45 -8.49
N ILE A 87 -11.61 -3.53 -8.30
CA ILE A 87 -11.00 -3.29 -6.99
C ILE A 87 -11.32 -1.86 -6.56
N ASN A 88 -11.98 -1.74 -5.41
CA ASN A 88 -12.24 -0.46 -4.77
C ASN A 88 -11.42 -0.37 -3.49
N SER A 89 -10.77 0.77 -3.30
CA SER A 89 -9.95 1.03 -2.12
C SER A 89 -10.25 2.41 -1.57
N ASP A 90 -10.31 2.49 -0.25
CA ASP A 90 -10.48 3.74 0.49
C ASP A 90 -9.34 3.90 1.49
N LEU A 91 -8.86 5.12 1.63
CA LEU A 91 -7.81 5.46 2.57
C LEU A 91 -8.19 6.72 3.33
N ILE A 92 -7.99 6.68 4.65
CA ILE A 92 -8.12 7.84 5.52
C ILE A 92 -6.78 8.02 6.24
N GLY A 93 -6.16 9.19 6.07
CA GLY A 93 -4.97 9.59 6.79
C GLY A 93 -5.26 10.73 7.75
N PHE A 94 -4.76 10.63 8.97
CA PHE A 94 -4.93 11.66 9.99
C PHE A 94 -3.68 11.80 10.84
N GLN A 95 -3.27 13.06 11.08
CA GLN A 95 -2.15 13.36 11.98
C GLN A 95 -2.60 14.16 13.18
N ILE A 96 -2.17 13.71 14.35
CA ILE A 96 -2.30 14.39 15.62
C ILE A 96 -0.95 14.98 16.00
N ASN A 97 -0.89 16.29 16.13
CA ASN A 97 0.28 16.96 16.66
C ASN A 97 0.25 16.89 18.19
N SER A 98 1.10 16.04 18.76
CA SER A 98 1.28 15.92 20.20
C SER A 98 2.42 16.82 20.69
N TYR A 99 2.38 17.22 21.96
CA TYR A 99 3.44 18.03 22.59
C TYR A 99 4.83 17.40 22.55
N THR A 100 4.90 16.06 22.44
CA THR A 100 6.17 15.33 22.46
C THR A 100 6.61 14.85 21.09
N ARG A 101 5.68 14.29 20.31
CA ARG A 101 5.96 13.74 18.97
C ARG A 101 4.67 13.67 18.17
N PRO A 102 4.73 13.91 16.86
CA PRO A 102 3.58 13.69 16.00
C PRO A 102 3.20 12.21 15.96
N ILE A 103 1.91 11.93 15.92
CA ILE A 103 1.36 10.61 15.70
C ILE A 103 0.52 10.68 14.44
N ASN A 104 0.83 9.83 13.48
CA ASN A 104 0.07 9.72 12.25
C ASN A 104 -0.61 8.36 12.19
N LEU A 105 -1.90 8.36 11.85
CA LEU A 105 -2.71 7.15 11.65
C LEU A 105 -3.24 7.14 10.23
N ILE A 106 -3.06 6.02 9.53
CA ILE A 106 -3.65 5.76 8.23
C ILE A 106 -4.47 4.49 8.33
N LEU A 107 -5.74 4.57 7.94
CA LEU A 107 -6.65 3.44 7.79
C LEU A 107 -6.88 3.19 6.31
N MET A 108 -6.87 1.93 5.92
CA MET A 108 -7.00 1.51 4.52
C MET A 108 -8.02 0.39 4.43
N HIS A 109 -8.84 0.44 3.40
CA HIS A 109 -9.74 -0.63 3.02
C HIS A 109 -9.51 -0.94 1.53
N GLU A 110 -9.49 -2.23 1.20
CA GLU A 110 -9.46 -2.70 -0.18
C GLU A 110 -10.39 -3.90 -0.30
N GLY A 111 -11.24 -3.91 -1.33
CA GLY A 111 -12.20 -4.98 -1.54
C GLY A 111 -12.36 -5.38 -3.00
N ILE A 112 -12.60 -6.67 -3.20
CA ILE A 112 -13.02 -7.28 -4.45
C ILE A 112 -14.28 -8.08 -4.15
N ASP A 113 -15.36 -7.74 -4.81
CA ASP A 113 -16.63 -8.46 -4.68
C ASP A 113 -16.85 -9.37 -5.90
N GLN A 114 -17.75 -10.35 -5.74
CA GLN A 114 -18.19 -11.25 -6.80
C GLN A 114 -17.05 -12.01 -7.50
N ILE A 115 -16.10 -12.52 -6.73
CA ILE A 115 -15.06 -13.42 -7.25
C ILE A 115 -15.71 -14.78 -7.54
N PRO A 116 -15.69 -15.29 -8.79
CA PRO A 116 -16.33 -16.56 -9.12
C PRO A 116 -15.55 -17.74 -8.55
N ASP A 117 -16.24 -18.61 -7.81
CA ASP A 117 -15.73 -19.92 -7.38
C ASP A 117 -16.14 -20.96 -8.40
N THR A 118 -15.16 -21.42 -9.17
CA THR A 118 -15.34 -22.39 -10.26
C THR A 118 -14.93 -23.81 -9.87
N ARG A 119 -14.60 -24.07 -8.60
CA ARG A 119 -14.08 -25.37 -8.15
C ARG A 119 -15.08 -26.55 -8.33
N ASN A 120 -16.38 -26.28 -8.38
CA ASN A 120 -17.43 -27.28 -8.40
C ASN A 120 -18.32 -27.20 -9.66
N ILE A 121 -17.88 -26.54 -10.73
CA ILE A 121 -18.66 -26.37 -11.95
C ILE A 121 -18.47 -27.48 -12.94
N LEU A 122 -17.39 -28.28 -12.84
CA LEU A 122 -17.13 -29.41 -13.70
C LEU A 122 -18.19 -30.49 -13.44
N LEU A 123 -18.83 -30.95 -14.50
CA LEU A 123 -19.64 -32.15 -14.54
C LEU A 123 -18.72 -33.27 -15.02
N ASP A 124 -17.95 -33.81 -14.05
CA ASP A 124 -16.93 -34.84 -14.23
C ASP A 124 -17.62 -36.20 -14.30
N PHE A 125 -18.29 -36.45 -15.43
CA PHE A 125 -19.13 -37.62 -15.69
C PHE A 125 -18.50 -38.63 -16.65
N GLY A 126 -17.24 -38.39 -17.05
CA GLY A 126 -16.50 -39.23 -17.95
C GLY A 126 -16.98 -39.16 -19.41
N PHE A 127 -16.51 -40.10 -20.21
CA PHE A 127 -16.68 -40.08 -21.67
C PHE A 127 -18.15 -40.24 -22.12
N ASP A 128 -18.97 -40.98 -21.36
CA ASP A 128 -20.38 -41.18 -21.69
C ASP A 128 -21.30 -40.03 -21.21
N GLY A 129 -20.75 -39.11 -20.38
CA GLY A 129 -21.46 -37.95 -19.84
C GLY A 129 -22.58 -38.29 -18.84
N VAL A 130 -22.57 -39.52 -18.29
CA VAL A 130 -23.58 -40.02 -17.34
C VAL A 130 -22.90 -40.25 -15.97
N PRO A 131 -23.36 -39.61 -14.87
CA PRO A 131 -22.71 -39.79 -13.58
C PRO A 131 -22.89 -41.20 -13.01
N GLY A 132 -21.81 -41.75 -12.43
CA GLY A 132 -21.83 -43.00 -11.67
C GLY A 132 -21.75 -44.25 -12.51
N THR A 133 -21.33 -44.18 -13.76
CA THR A 133 -21.15 -45.35 -14.66
C THR A 133 -19.76 -45.97 -14.50
N GLY A 134 -18.77 -45.21 -13.94
CA GLY A 134 -17.40 -45.66 -13.73
C GLY A 134 -16.61 -45.80 -15.03
N ASP A 135 -16.97 -45.04 -16.05
CA ASP A 135 -16.27 -45.01 -17.32
C ASP A 135 -14.96 -44.22 -17.28
N ILE A 136 -14.26 -44.21 -18.41
CA ILE A 136 -12.95 -43.53 -18.49
C ILE A 136 -13.15 -42.01 -18.35
N GLY A 137 -12.40 -41.44 -17.43
CA GLY A 137 -12.41 -39.98 -17.15
C GLY A 137 -13.28 -39.56 -15.97
N GLU A 138 -14.28 -40.38 -15.56
CA GLU A 138 -15.19 -40.02 -14.47
C GLU A 138 -14.46 -39.79 -13.13
N ASN A 139 -14.73 -38.64 -12.47
CA ASN A 139 -14.17 -38.22 -11.18
C ASN A 139 -12.63 -38.05 -11.17
N ASN A 140 -12.02 -37.71 -12.30
CA ASN A 140 -10.58 -37.48 -12.39
C ASN A 140 -10.17 -35.99 -12.12
N GLY A 141 -11.14 -35.06 -12.07
CA GLY A 141 -10.92 -33.65 -11.82
C GLY A 141 -10.39 -32.87 -13.04
N LEU A 142 -10.35 -33.45 -14.21
CA LEU A 142 -9.94 -32.85 -15.48
C LEU A 142 -11.16 -32.67 -16.37
N LEU A 143 -11.14 -31.67 -17.24
CA LEU A 143 -12.16 -31.50 -18.26
C LEU A 143 -11.78 -32.35 -19.48
N ASP A 144 -12.43 -33.52 -19.67
CA ASP A 144 -12.23 -34.44 -20.74
C ASP A 144 -13.23 -34.28 -21.89
N ASP A 145 -12.99 -34.96 -23.01
CA ASP A 145 -13.91 -34.97 -24.16
C ASP A 145 -15.26 -35.57 -23.75
N GLY A 146 -16.35 -34.85 -23.98
CA GLY A 146 -17.71 -35.27 -23.60
C GLY A 146 -18.22 -34.61 -22.31
N GLU A 147 -17.35 -34.07 -21.50
CA GLU A 147 -17.68 -33.36 -20.27
C GLU A 147 -17.99 -31.89 -20.51
N ARG A 148 -18.61 -31.27 -19.54
CA ARG A 148 -19.04 -29.86 -19.61
C ARG A 148 -18.99 -29.14 -18.26
N LEU A 149 -18.95 -27.84 -18.33
CA LEU A 149 -19.04 -26.96 -17.17
C LEU A 149 -20.48 -26.51 -16.96
N ASP A 150 -20.97 -26.58 -15.72
CA ASP A 150 -22.28 -26.06 -15.31
C ASP A 150 -22.13 -24.69 -14.66
N GLU A 151 -22.35 -23.65 -15.41
CA GLU A 151 -22.25 -22.26 -14.96
C GLU A 151 -23.23 -21.94 -13.81
N ASN A 152 -24.35 -22.67 -13.68
CA ASN A 152 -25.30 -22.48 -12.59
C ASN A 152 -24.73 -22.90 -11.22
N LYS A 153 -23.64 -23.64 -11.21
CA LYS A 153 -22.92 -24.05 -9.99
C LYS A 153 -21.88 -23.02 -9.54
N ILE A 154 -21.64 -21.96 -10.31
CA ILE A 154 -20.74 -20.87 -9.90
C ILE A 154 -21.30 -20.22 -8.64
N LYS A 155 -20.49 -20.25 -7.58
CA LYS A 155 -20.71 -19.46 -6.37
C LYS A 155 -19.80 -18.24 -6.39
N TYR A 156 -20.14 -17.23 -5.62
CA TYR A 156 -19.34 -16.04 -5.55
C TYR A 156 -18.87 -15.80 -4.12
N PHE A 157 -17.65 -15.33 -3.95
CA PHE A 157 -17.10 -14.91 -2.68
C PHE A 157 -16.47 -13.52 -2.82
N SER A 158 -16.06 -12.93 -1.71
CA SER A 158 -15.39 -11.64 -1.68
C SER A 158 -14.03 -11.74 -1.01
N GLN A 159 -13.16 -10.81 -1.37
CA GLN A 159 -11.91 -10.53 -0.67
C GLN A 159 -11.99 -9.14 -0.05
N ARG A 160 -11.52 -8.99 1.19
CA ARG A 160 -11.42 -7.70 1.89
C ARG A 160 -10.15 -7.61 2.69
N GLN A 161 -9.50 -6.48 2.61
CA GLN A 161 -8.33 -6.13 3.40
C GLN A 161 -8.61 -4.82 4.14
N ILE A 162 -8.40 -4.83 5.46
CA ILE A 162 -8.43 -3.63 6.29
C ILE A 162 -7.05 -3.49 6.92
N GLY A 163 -6.34 -2.44 6.51
CA GLY A 163 -5.01 -2.12 7.00
C GLY A 163 -5.02 -0.90 7.92
N PHE A 164 -4.12 -0.89 8.89
CA PHE A 164 -3.74 0.31 9.61
C PHE A 164 -2.23 0.51 9.61
N HIS A 165 -1.82 1.77 9.58
CA HIS A 165 -0.43 2.19 9.68
C HIS A 165 -0.34 3.32 10.70
N LEU A 166 0.32 3.06 11.82
CA LEU A 166 0.52 4.00 12.91
C LEU A 166 2.00 4.39 12.94
N SER A 167 2.30 5.66 12.75
CA SER A 167 3.68 6.15 12.68
C SER A 167 3.94 7.34 13.58
N THR A 168 5.20 7.48 13.96
CA THR A 168 5.75 8.61 14.69
C THR A 168 7.16 8.93 14.20
N ALA A 169 7.59 10.16 14.38
CA ALA A 169 8.92 10.60 13.99
C ALA A 169 9.57 11.52 15.03
N TRP A 170 10.88 11.59 15.00
CA TRP A 170 11.67 12.48 15.85
C TRP A 170 12.89 12.98 15.09
N GLU A 171 13.30 14.20 15.41
CA GLU A 171 14.44 14.84 14.81
C GLU A 171 15.66 14.77 15.75
N LYS A 172 16.82 14.45 15.21
CA LYS A 172 18.09 14.48 15.92
C LYS A 172 19.18 15.01 14.99
N LYS A 173 19.69 16.18 15.30
CA LYS A 173 20.59 16.97 14.45
C LYS A 173 19.88 17.26 13.11
N GLU A 174 20.50 16.92 11.99
CA GLU A 174 20.00 17.15 10.62
C GLU A 174 19.19 15.98 10.07
N LEU A 175 19.01 14.92 10.86
CA LEU A 175 18.31 13.71 10.46
C LEU A 175 16.97 13.61 11.18
N THR A 176 15.93 13.26 10.43
CA THR A 176 14.64 12.86 10.95
C THR A 176 14.51 11.35 10.85
N TYR A 177 14.17 10.70 11.95
CA TYR A 177 13.93 9.27 12.05
C TYR A 177 12.44 9.02 12.23
N GLY A 178 11.95 7.94 11.68
CA GLY A 178 10.56 7.53 11.83
C GLY A 178 10.42 6.04 12.06
N LEU A 179 9.38 5.67 12.79
CA LEU A 179 9.00 4.28 13.03
C LEU A 179 7.50 4.14 12.78
N ALA A 180 7.10 3.02 12.17
CA ALA A 180 5.70 2.70 11.97
C ALA A 180 5.40 1.26 12.35
N LEU A 181 4.20 1.05 12.90
CA LEU A 181 3.56 -0.24 13.10
C LEU A 181 2.45 -0.40 12.07
N LYS A 182 2.44 -1.54 11.37
CA LYS A 182 1.38 -1.94 10.44
C LYS A 182 0.58 -3.10 11.01
N GLY A 183 -0.71 -3.10 10.74
CA GLY A 183 -1.58 -4.25 10.99
C GLY A 183 -2.53 -4.46 9.83
N LEU A 184 -2.85 -5.71 9.57
CA LEU A 184 -3.76 -6.14 8.50
C LEU A 184 -4.77 -7.15 9.04
N ASN A 185 -6.02 -6.95 8.72
CA ASN A 185 -7.03 -7.99 8.73
C ASN A 185 -7.40 -8.31 7.27
N HIS A 186 -7.28 -9.56 6.89
CA HIS A 186 -7.54 -10.03 5.53
C HIS A 186 -8.60 -11.14 5.57
N THR A 187 -9.68 -10.99 4.82
CA THR A 187 -10.69 -12.04 4.62
C THR A 187 -10.73 -12.44 3.15
N LEU A 188 -10.80 -13.74 2.88
CA LEU A 188 -10.87 -14.33 1.53
C LEU A 188 -11.88 -15.47 1.56
N GLY A 189 -13.10 -15.19 1.12
CA GLY A 189 -14.20 -16.14 1.24
C GLY A 189 -14.48 -16.47 2.70
N GLU A 190 -14.27 -17.74 3.05
CA GLU A 190 -14.45 -18.27 4.41
C GLU A 190 -13.19 -18.20 5.29
N TYR A 191 -12.03 -17.84 4.72
CA TYR A 191 -10.78 -17.76 5.44
C TYR A 191 -10.50 -16.34 5.92
N SER A 192 -9.86 -16.23 7.07
CA SER A 192 -9.40 -14.96 7.63
C SER A 192 -7.96 -15.03 8.10
N ALA A 193 -7.27 -13.89 8.02
CA ALA A 193 -5.90 -13.76 8.47
C ALA A 193 -5.68 -12.43 9.19
N PHE A 194 -4.72 -12.45 10.12
CA PHE A 194 -4.23 -11.26 10.77
C PHE A 194 -2.73 -11.11 10.57
N GLY A 195 -2.30 -9.89 10.25
CA GLY A 195 -0.90 -9.59 9.97
C GLY A 195 -0.35 -8.41 10.77
N VAL A 196 0.96 -8.44 11.02
CA VAL A 196 1.71 -7.35 11.65
C VAL A 196 3.04 -7.11 10.94
N GLY A 197 3.47 -5.85 10.91
CA GLY A 197 4.74 -5.44 10.32
C GLY A 197 5.26 -4.14 10.93
N LEU A 198 6.54 -3.87 10.73
CA LEU A 198 7.22 -2.67 11.19
C LEU A 198 7.99 -2.03 10.05
N ASP A 199 7.93 -0.70 9.96
CA ASP A 199 8.72 0.09 9.01
C ASP A 199 9.59 1.10 9.76
N PHE A 200 10.74 1.40 9.16
CA PHE A 200 11.67 2.41 9.66
C PHE A 200 12.07 3.35 8.53
N GLY A 201 12.18 4.64 8.84
CA GLY A 201 12.53 5.64 7.88
C GLY A 201 13.53 6.67 8.38
N ILE A 202 14.28 7.23 7.43
CA ILE A 202 15.21 8.33 7.66
C ILE A 202 14.99 9.38 6.56
N LEU A 203 15.00 10.66 6.95
CA LEU A 203 15.01 11.81 6.05
C LEU A 203 16.13 12.76 6.43
N ALA A 204 16.76 13.38 5.43
CA ALA A 204 17.76 14.43 5.60
C ALA A 204 17.59 15.54 4.55
N ARG A 205 18.09 16.74 4.87
CA ARG A 205 18.18 17.90 3.97
C ARG A 205 19.64 18.32 3.82
N PRO A 206 20.44 17.63 3.00
CA PRO A 206 21.86 17.87 2.92
C PRO A 206 22.23 19.13 2.13
N TRP A 207 21.29 19.76 1.41
CA TRP A 207 21.47 21.03 0.69
C TRP A 207 20.15 21.79 0.61
N ASP A 208 20.21 23.07 0.27
CA ASP A 208 19.03 23.92 0.11
C ASP A 208 18.07 23.37 -0.94
N ASN A 209 16.78 23.26 -0.57
CA ASN A 209 15.71 22.71 -1.40
C ASN A 209 15.90 21.24 -1.84
N GLY A 210 16.91 20.55 -1.30
CA GLY A 210 17.19 19.17 -1.58
C GLY A 210 16.85 18.25 -0.42
N GLN A 211 16.49 17.00 -0.73
CA GLN A 211 16.14 15.99 0.24
C GLN A 211 16.62 14.63 -0.20
N ILE A 212 17.04 13.84 0.76
CA ILE A 212 17.30 12.41 0.61
C ILE A 212 16.51 11.65 1.66
N GLY A 213 16.08 10.45 1.31
CA GLY A 213 15.33 9.59 2.20
C GLY A 213 15.66 8.13 1.99
N ILE A 214 15.55 7.36 3.07
CA ILE A 214 15.64 5.90 3.05
C ILE A 214 14.51 5.36 3.90
N THR A 215 13.83 4.34 3.42
CA THR A 215 12.85 3.57 4.17
C THR A 215 13.18 2.10 4.08
N ILE A 216 13.03 1.37 5.18
CA ILE A 216 13.04 -0.09 5.25
C ILE A 216 11.64 -0.49 5.65
N GLN A 217 10.89 -1.04 4.69
CA GLN A 217 9.57 -1.61 4.94
C GLN A 217 9.71 -3.06 5.37
N ASP A 218 8.84 -3.50 6.29
CA ASP A 218 8.80 -4.86 6.80
C ASP A 218 10.13 -5.28 7.46
N ILE A 219 10.64 -4.47 8.40
CA ILE A 219 11.91 -4.71 9.11
C ILE A 219 11.90 -6.11 9.73
N SER A 220 12.98 -6.85 9.52
CA SER A 220 13.18 -8.26 9.85
C SER A 220 12.24 -9.21 9.09
N THR A 221 10.96 -9.02 9.12
CA THR A 221 9.89 -9.66 8.33
C THR A 221 8.52 -9.18 8.82
N SER A 222 7.51 -9.23 7.96
CA SER A 222 6.11 -9.13 8.38
C SER A 222 5.46 -10.51 8.28
N TRP A 223 4.45 -10.74 9.11
CA TRP A 223 3.72 -12.01 9.18
C TRP A 223 2.26 -11.79 8.89
N LEU A 224 1.66 -12.74 8.18
CA LEU A 224 0.23 -12.88 8.01
C LEU A 224 -0.14 -14.31 8.42
N VAL A 225 -0.95 -14.43 9.45
CA VAL A 225 -1.35 -15.71 10.06
C VAL A 225 -2.81 -15.97 9.72
N TRP A 226 -3.06 -17.05 8.98
CA TRP A 226 -4.38 -17.50 8.58
C TRP A 226 -5.02 -18.39 9.66
N ASP A 227 -6.34 -18.39 9.72
CA ASP A 227 -7.14 -19.22 10.64
C ASP A 227 -6.97 -20.73 10.40
N ASN A 228 -6.57 -21.14 9.20
CA ASN A 228 -6.23 -22.53 8.87
C ASN A 228 -4.81 -22.95 9.34
N GLY A 229 -4.10 -22.07 10.06
CA GLY A 229 -2.76 -22.32 10.57
C GLY A 229 -1.61 -22.03 9.58
N THR A 230 -1.90 -21.54 8.37
CA THR A 230 -0.86 -21.11 7.42
C THR A 230 -0.24 -19.79 7.87
N VAL A 231 1.08 -19.68 7.77
CA VAL A 231 1.80 -18.43 8.06
C VAL A 231 2.57 -17.97 6.84
N GLU A 232 2.24 -16.79 6.36
CA GLU A 232 2.95 -16.12 5.28
C GLU A 232 3.95 -15.12 5.85
N ARG A 233 5.12 -15.03 5.22
CA ARG A 233 6.19 -14.08 5.58
C ARG A 233 6.56 -13.23 4.39
N PHE A 234 6.84 -11.97 4.66
CA PHE A 234 7.22 -10.97 3.65
C PHE A 234 8.64 -10.51 3.91
N LYS A 235 9.47 -10.52 2.87
CA LYS A 235 10.84 -10.03 2.96
C LYS A 235 10.87 -8.50 3.02
N PRO A 236 11.84 -7.94 3.74
CA PRO A 236 12.03 -6.49 3.76
C PRO A 236 12.26 -5.91 2.38
N THR A 237 11.77 -4.68 2.20
CA THR A 237 12.03 -3.87 1.01
C THR A 237 12.74 -2.59 1.43
N ILE A 238 13.84 -2.27 0.78
CA ILE A 238 14.58 -1.02 1.00
C ILE A 238 14.21 -0.07 -0.13
N ILE A 239 13.84 1.16 0.23
CA ILE A 239 13.55 2.21 -0.74
C ILE A 239 14.41 3.42 -0.39
N SER A 240 15.20 3.88 -1.35
CA SER A 240 15.99 5.11 -1.24
C SER A 240 15.50 6.14 -2.24
N GLY A 241 15.60 7.40 -1.89
CA GLY A 241 15.10 8.47 -2.76
C GLY A 241 15.83 9.77 -2.61
N ILE A 242 15.73 10.60 -3.66
CA ILE A 242 16.25 11.95 -3.74
C ILE A 242 15.17 12.86 -4.33
N ALA A 243 15.10 14.08 -3.85
CA ALA A 243 14.25 15.12 -4.41
C ALA A 243 14.94 16.47 -4.39
N HIS A 244 14.60 17.32 -5.35
CA HIS A 244 15.03 18.71 -5.40
C HIS A 244 13.89 19.61 -5.89
N THR A 245 13.70 20.72 -5.20
CA THR A 245 12.69 21.74 -5.56
C THR A 245 13.38 22.97 -6.11
N TYR A 246 13.04 23.36 -7.32
CA TYR A 246 13.46 24.61 -7.92
C TYR A 246 12.30 25.60 -7.90
N ALA A 247 12.45 26.69 -7.17
CA ALA A 247 11.49 27.79 -7.15
C ALA A 247 12.01 28.96 -8.00
N PHE A 248 11.18 29.43 -8.94
CA PHE A 248 11.52 30.57 -9.79
C PHE A 248 11.36 31.88 -9.00
N LYS A 249 12.34 32.79 -9.10
CA LYS A 249 12.32 34.05 -8.34
C LYS A 249 11.27 35.04 -8.84
N ASP A 250 11.09 35.07 -10.17
CA ASP A 250 10.26 36.08 -10.83
C ASP A 250 8.88 35.54 -11.27
N LEU A 251 8.63 34.27 -11.02
CA LEU A 251 7.36 33.60 -11.36
C LEU A 251 6.85 32.84 -10.16
N PRO A 252 5.54 32.82 -9.92
CA PRO A 252 4.93 32.01 -8.87
C PRO A 252 4.91 30.52 -9.27
N LEU A 253 6.07 30.01 -9.71
CA LEU A 253 6.25 28.66 -10.23
C LEU A 253 7.33 27.93 -9.43
N ALA A 254 7.03 26.70 -9.04
CA ALA A 254 7.99 25.77 -8.46
C ALA A 254 7.93 24.42 -9.16
N ILE A 255 9.08 23.81 -9.36
CA ILE A 255 9.22 22.46 -9.94
C ILE A 255 9.91 21.58 -8.91
N ASN A 256 9.27 20.48 -8.52
CA ASN A 256 9.86 19.47 -7.67
C ASN A 256 10.09 18.20 -8.48
N ALA A 257 11.34 17.79 -8.62
CA ALA A 257 11.75 16.55 -9.26
C ALA A 257 12.19 15.55 -8.21
N MET A 258 11.72 14.30 -8.32
CA MET A 258 12.01 13.24 -7.37
C MET A 258 12.26 11.90 -8.08
N GLY A 259 13.11 11.08 -7.46
CA GLY A 259 13.40 9.74 -7.92
C GLY A 259 13.61 8.80 -6.75
N ASN A 260 13.04 7.59 -6.84
CA ASN A 260 13.20 6.55 -5.85
C ASN A 260 13.70 5.25 -6.48
N PHE A 261 14.50 4.51 -5.71
CA PHE A 261 14.99 3.18 -6.05
C PHE A 261 14.42 2.18 -5.06
N ILE A 262 13.70 1.18 -5.55
CA ILE A 262 13.15 0.08 -4.76
C ILE A 262 14.07 -1.12 -4.91
N TRP A 263 14.61 -1.60 -3.80
CA TRP A 263 15.49 -2.77 -3.68
C TRP A 263 14.70 -3.90 -3.03
N GLU A 264 14.17 -4.83 -3.83
CA GLU A 264 13.45 -5.99 -3.32
C GLU A 264 14.45 -7.10 -2.97
N LEU A 265 14.52 -7.47 -1.67
CA LEU A 265 15.39 -8.56 -1.21
C LEU A 265 14.82 -9.96 -1.55
N SER A 266 13.70 -10.00 -2.24
CA SER A 266 13.03 -11.25 -2.67
C SER A 266 13.63 -11.88 -3.93
N GLY A 267 14.62 -11.25 -4.55
CA GLY A 267 15.27 -11.74 -5.78
C GLY A 267 14.97 -10.84 -6.98
N LYS A 268 15.30 -11.34 -8.17
CA LYS A 268 15.05 -10.65 -9.45
C LYS A 268 13.61 -10.87 -9.91
N ASN A 269 13.03 -9.83 -10.52
CA ASN A 269 11.78 -9.93 -11.24
C ASN A 269 11.99 -9.64 -12.73
N PHE A 270 11.06 -10.08 -13.56
CA PHE A 270 11.12 -9.80 -15.00
C PHE A 270 11.02 -8.30 -15.30
N ASP A 271 10.25 -7.58 -14.51
CA ASP A 271 9.93 -6.16 -14.62
C ASP A 271 10.92 -5.21 -13.88
N ASP A 272 12.06 -5.73 -13.40
CA ASP A 272 13.09 -4.88 -12.78
C ASP A 272 13.83 -4.04 -13.84
N ASP A 273 14.01 -2.76 -13.53
CA ASP A 273 14.71 -1.80 -14.40
C ASP A 273 16.22 -2.05 -14.47
N LEU A 274 16.80 -2.38 -13.30
CA LEU A 274 18.22 -2.77 -13.20
C LEU A 274 18.29 -4.15 -12.57
N LYS A 275 19.10 -5.03 -13.15
CA LYS A 275 19.26 -6.41 -12.71
C LYS A 275 20.72 -6.67 -12.33
N PHE A 276 20.95 -6.97 -11.07
CA PHE A 276 22.22 -7.43 -10.55
C PHE A 276 22.18 -8.96 -10.39
N GLU A 277 23.32 -9.59 -10.05
CA GLU A 277 23.41 -11.05 -9.98
C GLU A 277 22.29 -11.72 -9.17
N ASN A 278 21.93 -11.14 -8.02
CA ASN A 278 20.95 -11.70 -7.09
C ASN A 278 19.79 -10.75 -6.73
N HIS A 279 19.79 -9.52 -7.25
CA HIS A 279 18.81 -8.49 -6.86
C HIS A 279 18.33 -7.71 -8.07
N GLY A 280 17.07 -7.31 -8.04
CA GLY A 280 16.49 -6.35 -8.97
C GLY A 280 16.24 -5.00 -8.30
N VAL A 281 16.26 -3.94 -9.10
CA VAL A 281 15.94 -2.57 -8.66
C VAL A 281 14.91 -1.98 -9.59
N LYS A 282 13.87 -1.38 -9.01
CA LYS A 282 12.86 -0.62 -9.74
C LYS A 282 13.07 0.87 -9.52
N LEU A 283 12.92 1.65 -10.58
CA LEU A 283 13.07 3.10 -10.59
C LEU A 283 11.69 3.77 -10.68
N LEU A 284 11.37 4.61 -9.70
CA LEU A 284 10.21 5.48 -9.72
C LEU A 284 10.67 6.92 -9.96
N LEU A 285 9.94 7.65 -10.79
CA LEU A 285 10.23 9.05 -11.11
C LEU A 285 8.97 9.89 -10.93
N GLY A 286 9.14 11.11 -10.44
CA GLY A 286 8.06 12.07 -10.27
C GLY A 286 8.50 13.48 -10.59
N LEU A 287 7.65 14.23 -11.27
CA LEU A 287 7.80 15.66 -11.53
C LEU A 287 6.50 16.37 -11.15
N ASN A 288 6.59 17.33 -10.22
CA ASN A 288 5.48 18.14 -9.74
C ASN A 288 5.74 19.61 -10.11
N ILE A 289 4.88 20.18 -10.92
CA ILE A 289 4.91 21.57 -11.36
C ILE A 289 3.80 22.31 -10.63
N ILE A 290 4.16 23.28 -9.80
CA ILE A 290 3.23 24.00 -8.92
C ILE A 290 3.18 25.47 -9.36
N TYR A 291 1.99 25.96 -9.67
CA TYR A 291 1.76 27.36 -10.02
C TYR A 291 0.95 28.04 -8.90
N ASN A 292 1.45 29.19 -8.46
CA ASN A 292 0.85 30.04 -7.42
C ASN A 292 0.44 29.31 -6.13
N GLN A 293 1.09 28.18 -5.83
CA GLN A 293 0.75 27.27 -4.72
C GLN A 293 -0.71 26.74 -4.75
N MET A 294 -1.45 27.00 -5.82
CA MET A 294 -2.85 26.63 -5.96
C MET A 294 -3.09 25.51 -6.96
N VAL A 295 -2.35 25.53 -8.08
CA VAL A 295 -2.53 24.53 -9.14
C VAL A 295 -1.26 23.72 -9.27
N ALA A 296 -1.40 22.39 -9.28
CA ALA A 296 -0.30 21.47 -9.49
C ALA A 296 -0.60 20.54 -10.68
N VAL A 297 0.38 20.34 -11.53
CA VAL A 297 0.37 19.31 -12.59
C VAL A 297 1.49 18.34 -12.30
N ARG A 298 1.18 17.05 -12.35
CA ARG A 298 2.10 15.98 -11.97
C ARG A 298 2.20 14.94 -13.06
N ILE A 299 3.41 14.44 -13.26
CA ILE A 299 3.69 13.29 -14.11
C ILE A 299 4.66 12.37 -13.36
N GLY A 300 4.55 11.09 -13.60
CA GLY A 300 5.43 10.13 -12.95
C GLY A 300 5.58 8.83 -13.74
N ARG A 301 6.50 8.01 -13.27
CA ARG A 301 6.71 6.62 -13.69
C ARG A 301 6.70 5.75 -12.45
N ASN A 302 5.78 4.79 -12.42
CA ASN A 302 5.57 3.93 -11.26
C ASN A 302 6.46 2.66 -11.27
N LYS A 303 6.30 1.83 -10.23
CA LYS A 303 7.07 0.57 -10.04
C LYS A 303 6.86 -0.47 -11.15
N THR A 304 5.79 -0.40 -11.93
CA THR A 304 5.55 -1.28 -13.09
C THR A 304 6.09 -0.70 -14.39
N GLY A 305 6.77 0.45 -14.33
CA GLY A 305 7.32 1.14 -15.50
C GLY A 305 6.29 1.93 -16.31
N THR A 306 5.03 1.99 -15.85
CA THR A 306 3.97 2.74 -16.55
C THR A 306 3.92 4.20 -16.12
N ASN A 307 3.40 5.04 -17.01
CA ASN A 307 3.28 6.47 -16.77
C ASN A 307 2.05 6.78 -15.92
N THR A 308 2.20 7.76 -15.05
CA THR A 308 1.14 8.31 -14.21
C THR A 308 1.02 9.80 -14.44
N ALA A 309 -0.17 10.36 -14.26
CA ALA A 309 -0.42 11.79 -14.37
C ALA A 309 -1.43 12.23 -13.31
N GLY A 310 -1.42 13.51 -12.98
CA GLY A 310 -2.42 14.06 -12.06
C GLY A 310 -2.45 15.57 -12.05
N ILE A 311 -3.53 16.08 -11.48
CA ILE A 311 -3.78 17.50 -11.26
C ILE A 311 -4.19 17.72 -9.81
N GLY A 312 -3.76 18.82 -9.21
CA GLY A 312 -4.14 19.22 -7.88
C GLY A 312 -4.60 20.66 -7.84
N LEU A 313 -5.62 20.92 -7.04
CA LEU A 313 -6.13 22.25 -6.72
C LEU A 313 -6.05 22.43 -5.21
N SER A 314 -5.35 23.46 -4.77
CA SER A 314 -5.15 23.74 -3.34
C SER A 314 -5.66 25.13 -2.99
N TRP A 315 -6.37 25.20 -1.89
CA TRP A 315 -6.75 26.42 -1.17
C TRP A 315 -6.14 26.37 0.22
N GLU A 316 -6.24 27.44 0.98
CA GLU A 316 -5.62 27.53 2.30
C GLU A 316 -5.84 26.30 3.21
N ASN A 317 -7.09 25.82 3.28
CA ASN A 317 -7.48 24.75 4.21
C ASN A 317 -7.87 23.42 3.55
N ILE A 318 -7.98 23.39 2.21
CA ILE A 318 -8.47 22.23 1.48
C ILE A 318 -7.63 22.05 0.22
N SER A 319 -7.33 20.80 -0.15
CA SER A 319 -6.85 20.46 -1.49
C SER A 319 -7.63 19.30 -2.07
N LEU A 320 -7.84 19.35 -3.39
CA LEU A 320 -8.45 18.30 -4.18
C LEU A 320 -7.45 17.85 -5.22
N ASP A 321 -7.17 16.55 -5.25
CA ASP A 321 -6.23 15.95 -6.17
C ASP A 321 -6.92 14.83 -6.97
N TYR A 322 -6.59 14.75 -8.24
CA TYR A 322 -6.97 13.65 -9.12
C TYR A 322 -5.73 13.02 -9.72
N ALA A 323 -5.71 11.69 -9.80
CA ALA A 323 -4.66 10.93 -10.46
C ALA A 323 -5.24 9.91 -11.45
N PHE A 324 -4.48 9.73 -12.51
CA PHE A 324 -4.66 8.73 -13.54
C PHE A 324 -3.38 7.90 -13.64
N LEU A 325 -3.51 6.59 -13.41
CA LEU A 325 -2.42 5.65 -13.53
C LEU A 325 -2.70 4.71 -14.70
N ASN A 326 -1.78 4.70 -15.65
CA ASN A 326 -1.88 3.79 -16.77
C ASN A 326 -1.44 2.38 -16.35
N GLU A 327 -2.11 1.37 -16.86
CA GLU A 327 -1.71 -0.03 -16.67
C GLU A 327 -0.85 -0.50 -17.86
N PRO A 328 -0.05 -1.57 -17.70
CA PRO A 328 0.73 -2.12 -18.80
C PRO A 328 -0.15 -2.40 -20.03
N VAL A 329 0.32 -2.00 -21.23
CA VAL A 329 -0.45 -2.01 -22.49
C VAL A 329 -1.10 -3.37 -22.80
N ASN A 330 -0.50 -4.45 -22.36
CA ASN A 330 -1.00 -5.81 -22.63
C ASN A 330 -1.83 -6.41 -21.49
N SER A 331 -2.13 -5.66 -20.42
CA SER A 331 -2.86 -6.21 -19.29
C SER A 331 -4.37 -6.36 -19.55
N GLY A 332 -4.93 -5.53 -20.43
CA GLY A 332 -6.38 -5.48 -20.66
C GLY A 332 -7.20 -5.01 -19.45
N LEU A 333 -6.54 -4.56 -18.38
CA LEU A 333 -7.14 -4.34 -17.06
C LEU A 333 -7.69 -2.91 -16.86
N GLY A 334 -7.57 -2.03 -17.87
CA GLY A 334 -8.03 -0.65 -17.77
C GLY A 334 -7.12 0.22 -16.90
N ALA A 335 -7.43 1.50 -16.81
CA ALA A 335 -6.67 2.47 -16.02
C ALA A 335 -7.18 2.52 -14.56
N THR A 336 -6.33 3.03 -13.67
CA THR A 336 -6.66 3.33 -12.28
C THR A 336 -6.94 4.82 -12.12
N HIS A 337 -8.02 5.15 -11.45
CA HIS A 337 -8.44 6.52 -11.14
C HIS A 337 -8.49 6.74 -9.64
N LEU A 338 -7.95 7.87 -9.18
CA LEU A 338 -7.96 8.27 -7.77
C LEU A 338 -8.47 9.69 -7.62
N ILE A 339 -9.23 9.89 -6.56
CA ILE A 339 -9.61 11.22 -6.08
C ILE A 339 -9.23 11.32 -4.61
N SER A 340 -8.53 12.39 -4.24
CA SER A 340 -8.14 12.67 -2.85
C SER A 340 -8.62 14.03 -2.43
N LEU A 341 -9.19 14.09 -1.25
CA LEU A 341 -9.51 15.32 -0.53
C LEU A 341 -8.61 15.42 0.69
N SER A 342 -7.83 16.50 0.78
CA SER A 342 -7.03 16.78 1.98
C SER A 342 -7.51 18.07 2.62
N ALA A 343 -7.46 18.17 3.94
CA ALA A 343 -7.93 19.32 4.66
C ALA A 343 -7.14 19.57 5.95
N ASN A 344 -7.22 20.80 6.45
CA ASN A 344 -6.77 21.15 7.79
C ASN A 344 -7.81 20.72 8.82
N SER A 345 -7.46 19.78 9.69
CA SER A 345 -8.40 19.24 10.69
C SER A 345 -8.83 20.29 11.71
N GLU A 346 -7.96 21.24 12.09
CA GLU A 346 -8.33 22.31 13.02
C GLU A 346 -9.39 23.23 12.43
N TRP A 347 -9.28 23.53 11.14
CA TRP A 347 -10.30 24.30 10.42
C TRP A 347 -11.63 23.54 10.39
N ILE A 348 -11.63 22.22 10.09
CA ILE A 348 -12.84 21.39 10.12
C ILE A 348 -13.49 21.44 11.50
N PHE A 349 -12.73 21.21 12.58
CA PHE A 349 -13.28 21.21 13.94
C PHE A 349 -13.76 22.60 14.37
N SER A 350 -13.11 23.69 13.94
CA SER A 350 -13.56 25.06 14.23
C SER A 350 -14.89 25.35 13.55
N TYR A 351 -15.08 24.88 12.32
CA TYR A 351 -16.33 25.06 11.57
C TYR A 351 -17.48 24.26 12.21
N LEU A 352 -17.24 23.00 12.61
CA LEU A 352 -18.25 22.16 13.25
C LEU A 352 -18.69 22.68 14.65
N LYS A 353 -17.84 23.38 15.37
CA LYS A 353 -18.19 24.00 16.67
C LYS A 353 -19.08 25.23 16.51
N ASN A 354 -19.14 25.83 15.35
CA ASN A 354 -19.94 27.03 15.06
C ASN A 354 -21.29 26.72 14.40
N ILE A 355 -21.60 25.45 14.15
CA ILE A 355 -22.89 24.92 13.73
C ILE A 355 -23.65 24.40 14.97
#